data_f7f0a96b21bf5bba3ab85dfd1b7ae8dd
#
_entry.id   f7f0a96b21bf5bba3ab85dfd1b7ae8dd
#
_cell.length_a   1.000
_cell.length_b   1.000
_cell.length_c   1.000
_cell.angle_alpha   90.00
_cell.angle_beta   90.00
_cell.angle_gamma   90.00
#
_symmetry.space_group_name_H-M   'P 1'
#
loop_
_entity.id
_entity.type
_entity.pdbx_description
1 polymer ?
#
loop_
_entity_poly.entity_id
_entity_poly.type
_entity_poly.pdbx_seq_one_letter_code
_entity_poly.pdbx_strand_id
1 'polypeptide(L)'
;MNFVFLRGLQKSSLQTHQKLTEKYMSDEINDIEENNDSNPNQDQQSNTIPLSGLYENWFLDYASYVILDRAVPHINDGFKPVQRRILHSLKEMDDGRFNKAANVIGNTMKYHPHGDASIGDAMVQIGQKDLLIDCQGNWGDPITGDSAAAPRYIEGRLSKFANEVVFNPDTTDWQLSYDGRNKEPITLPVKFPLLLAQGAEGIAVGLATKIMPHNFIELIDGSIQVLKGERPAIYPDFPTGGMADVTAYNEGQRGGKIRVRAKIEERDKKTLAITEIPFGTTTGSLIDSIVSANEKGKIKIKKIEDNTAEFVEIMVHLAPGISPDVTIDALLCIYRL
;
A
#
# COMPACT_ATOMS: atom_id res chain seq x y z
N MET A 1 -14.17 8.16 18.71
CA MET A 1 -15.15 7.13 19.11
C MET A 1 -15.20 5.92 18.19
N ASN A 2 -14.66 5.99 16.95
CA ASN A 2 -14.68 4.87 15.98
C ASN A 2 -13.55 3.85 16.12
N PHE A 3 -12.50 4.13 16.91
CA PHE A 3 -11.37 3.21 17.14
C PHE A 3 -11.75 1.95 17.97
N VAL A 4 -12.75 2.07 18.83
CA VAL A 4 -13.23 0.94 19.66
C VAL A 4 -14.01 -0.08 18.83
N PHE A 5 -14.66 0.37 17.75
CA PHE A 5 -15.48 -0.50 16.89
C PHE A 5 -14.63 -1.45 16.04
N LEU A 6 -13.49 -0.97 15.51
CA LEU A 6 -12.57 -1.81 14.72
C LEU A 6 -11.84 -2.85 15.59
N ARG A 7 -11.49 -2.51 16.83
CA ARG A 7 -10.86 -3.44 17.78
C ARG A 7 -11.81 -4.55 18.25
N GLY A 8 -13.10 -4.24 18.35
CA GLY A 8 -14.15 -5.22 18.67
C GLY A 8 -14.39 -6.20 17.52
N LEU A 9 -14.43 -5.72 16.30
CA LEU A 9 -14.60 -6.54 15.08
C LEU A 9 -13.41 -7.47 14.84
N GLN A 10 -12.17 -7.01 15.06
CA GLN A 10 -10.98 -7.86 14.88
C GLN A 10 -10.88 -8.99 15.91
N LYS A 11 -11.20 -8.74 17.18
CA LYS A 11 -11.19 -9.82 18.20
C LYS A 11 -12.32 -10.84 18.01
N SER A 12 -13.51 -10.40 17.62
CA SER A 12 -14.63 -11.31 17.36
C SER A 12 -14.42 -12.12 16.08
N SER A 13 -13.77 -11.54 15.05
CA SER A 13 -13.53 -12.25 13.78
C SER A 13 -12.45 -13.32 13.89
N LEU A 14 -11.36 -13.07 14.65
CA LEU A 14 -10.32 -14.08 14.89
C LEU A 14 -10.85 -15.30 15.66
N GLN A 15 -11.68 -15.07 16.67
CA GLN A 15 -12.33 -16.17 17.40
C GLN A 15 -13.39 -16.90 16.56
N THR A 16 -14.07 -16.18 15.67
CA THR A 16 -15.05 -16.76 14.75
C THR A 16 -14.35 -17.56 13.65
N HIS A 17 -13.23 -17.04 13.13
CA HIS A 17 -12.44 -17.74 12.11
C HIS A 17 -11.82 -19.04 12.64
N GLN A 18 -11.25 -19.03 13.85
CA GLN A 18 -10.74 -20.26 14.48
C GLN A 18 -11.86 -21.29 14.73
N LYS A 19 -12.99 -20.86 15.26
CA LYS A 19 -14.15 -21.76 15.48
C LYS A 19 -14.76 -22.27 14.17
N LEU A 20 -14.77 -21.48 13.10
CA LEU A 20 -15.24 -21.90 11.79
C LEU A 20 -14.28 -22.90 11.17
N THR A 21 -12.97 -22.65 11.20
CA THR A 21 -11.97 -23.59 10.68
C THR A 21 -12.00 -24.92 11.42
N GLU A 22 -12.11 -24.90 12.75
CA GLU A 22 -12.27 -26.12 13.57
C GLU A 22 -13.58 -26.85 13.25
N LYS A 23 -14.66 -26.14 13.02
CA LYS A 23 -15.95 -26.72 12.65
C LYS A 23 -15.91 -27.37 11.26
N TYR A 24 -15.34 -26.68 10.26
CA TYR A 24 -15.22 -27.25 8.91
C TYR A 24 -14.29 -28.45 8.86
N MET A 25 -13.19 -28.45 9.62
CA MET A 25 -12.33 -29.63 9.71
C MET A 25 -13.02 -30.80 10.44
N SER A 26 -13.88 -30.55 11.43
CA SER A 26 -14.65 -31.60 12.09
C SER A 26 -15.80 -32.14 11.23
N ASP A 27 -16.44 -31.27 10.45
CA ASP A 27 -17.53 -31.67 9.56
C ASP A 27 -17.00 -32.49 8.37
N GLU A 28 -15.85 -32.13 7.76
CA GLU A 28 -15.17 -32.93 6.73
C GLU A 28 -14.69 -34.30 7.25
N ILE A 29 -14.25 -34.40 8.50
CA ILE A 29 -13.83 -35.68 9.10
C ILE A 29 -15.02 -36.56 9.35
N ASN A 30 -16.13 -36.01 9.83
CA ASN A 30 -17.37 -36.75 10.06
C ASN A 30 -18.00 -37.27 8.75
N ASP A 31 -17.97 -36.47 7.66
CA ASP A 31 -18.43 -36.89 6.33
C ASP A 31 -17.56 -38.00 5.72
N ILE A 32 -16.31 -38.16 6.13
CA ILE A 32 -15.43 -39.25 5.69
C ILE A 32 -15.68 -40.52 6.50
N GLU A 33 -16.05 -40.42 7.76
CA GLU A 33 -16.33 -41.60 8.61
C GLU A 33 -17.74 -42.21 8.37
N GLU A 34 -18.74 -41.41 8.00
CA GLU A 34 -20.10 -41.92 7.69
C GLU A 34 -20.23 -42.64 6.33
N ASN A 35 -19.25 -42.44 5.40
CA ASN A 35 -19.32 -43.06 4.07
C ASN A 35 -18.80 -44.50 3.99
N ASN A 36 -18.45 -45.16 5.09
CA ASN A 36 -17.94 -46.54 5.10
C ASN A 36 -18.98 -47.63 5.39
N ASP A 37 -20.27 -47.32 5.56
CA ASP A 37 -21.31 -48.32 5.66
C ASP A 37 -22.14 -48.41 4.36
N SER A 38 -21.76 -49.37 3.54
CA SER A 38 -22.35 -49.65 2.24
C SER A 38 -23.75 -50.29 2.37
N ASN A 39 -24.76 -49.55 1.94
CA ASN A 39 -26.09 -50.11 1.62
C ASN A 39 -26.44 -49.74 0.15
N PRO A 40 -26.64 -50.73 -0.78
CA PRO A 40 -26.65 -50.46 -2.22
C PRO A 40 -28.04 -50.12 -2.82
N ASN A 41 -28.90 -49.41 -2.08
CA ASN A 41 -30.19 -48.94 -2.62
C ASN A 41 -30.67 -47.67 -1.91
N GLN A 42 -30.05 -46.56 -2.19
CA GLN A 42 -30.67 -45.27 -1.96
C GLN A 42 -30.40 -44.34 -3.15
N ASP A 43 -31.50 -43.75 -3.62
CA ASP A 43 -31.54 -42.78 -4.72
C ASP A 43 -30.41 -41.75 -4.65
N GLN A 44 -29.79 -41.49 -5.81
CA GLN A 44 -28.88 -40.37 -6.02
C GLN A 44 -29.63 -39.09 -5.68
N GLN A 45 -29.61 -38.67 -4.41
CA GLN A 45 -29.85 -37.28 -4.05
C GLN A 45 -28.69 -36.50 -4.59
N SER A 46 -28.90 -35.84 -5.73
CA SER A 46 -27.98 -34.86 -6.25
C SER A 46 -27.76 -33.81 -5.15
N ASN A 47 -26.53 -33.67 -4.64
CA ASN A 47 -26.09 -32.58 -3.77
C ASN A 47 -26.16 -31.27 -4.56
N THR A 48 -27.35 -30.79 -4.86
CA THR A 48 -27.60 -29.49 -5.43
C THR A 48 -27.57 -28.47 -4.30
N ILE A 49 -26.42 -27.85 -4.09
CA ILE A 49 -26.28 -26.68 -3.22
C ILE A 49 -27.01 -25.51 -3.93
N PRO A 50 -28.03 -24.90 -3.32
CA PRO A 50 -28.71 -23.75 -3.93
C PRO A 50 -27.70 -22.63 -4.21
N LEU A 51 -27.79 -21.99 -5.37
CA LEU A 51 -26.94 -20.86 -5.78
C LEU A 51 -26.92 -19.73 -4.72
N SER A 52 -28.03 -19.55 -4.01
CA SER A 52 -28.15 -18.64 -2.86
C SER A 52 -27.16 -18.96 -1.73
N GLY A 53 -26.97 -20.22 -1.37
CA GLY A 53 -26.02 -20.62 -0.32
C GLY A 53 -24.56 -20.42 -0.73
N LEU A 54 -24.24 -20.61 -2.02
CA LEU A 54 -22.93 -20.27 -2.58
C LEU A 54 -22.62 -18.78 -2.48
N TYR A 55 -23.60 -17.93 -2.80
CA TYR A 55 -23.45 -16.49 -2.70
C TYR A 55 -23.37 -15.99 -1.26
N GLU A 56 -24.17 -16.55 -0.38
CA GLU A 56 -24.27 -16.09 1.01
C GLU A 56 -23.02 -16.46 1.83
N ASN A 57 -22.55 -17.69 1.73
CA ASN A 57 -21.42 -18.18 2.53
C ASN A 57 -20.06 -17.90 1.87
N TRP A 58 -19.86 -18.38 0.65
CA TRP A 58 -18.53 -18.26 0.00
C TRP A 58 -18.16 -16.83 -0.36
N PHE A 59 -19.13 -15.99 -0.75
CA PHE A 59 -18.88 -14.60 -1.04
C PHE A 59 -18.52 -13.82 0.23
N LEU A 60 -19.21 -14.08 1.34
CA LEU A 60 -18.90 -13.44 2.62
C LEU A 60 -17.54 -13.88 3.15
N ASP A 61 -17.20 -15.17 3.04
CA ASP A 61 -15.89 -15.69 3.45
C ASP A 61 -14.78 -15.08 2.61
N TYR A 62 -14.95 -15.05 1.29
CA TYR A 62 -13.99 -14.40 0.39
C TYR A 62 -13.86 -12.90 0.66
N ALA A 63 -14.98 -12.20 0.86
CA ALA A 63 -14.97 -10.77 1.17
C ALA A 63 -14.26 -10.49 2.50
N SER A 64 -14.54 -11.28 3.54
CA SER A 64 -13.87 -11.19 4.84
C SER A 64 -12.36 -11.42 4.70
N TYR A 65 -11.95 -12.45 3.98
CA TYR A 65 -10.55 -12.74 3.71
C TYR A 65 -9.85 -11.58 2.99
N VAL A 66 -10.46 -11.03 1.92
CA VAL A 66 -9.87 -9.91 1.17
C VAL A 66 -9.77 -8.64 2.03
N ILE A 67 -10.71 -8.41 2.94
CA ILE A 67 -10.67 -7.26 3.85
C ILE A 67 -9.58 -7.43 4.90
N LEU A 68 -9.60 -8.56 5.63
CA LEU A 68 -8.79 -8.77 6.84
C LEU A 68 -7.37 -9.21 6.53
N ASP A 69 -7.18 -10.09 5.53
CA ASP A 69 -5.91 -10.77 5.28
C ASP A 69 -5.21 -10.33 3.99
N ARG A 70 -5.72 -9.30 3.30
CA ARG A 70 -5.08 -8.84 2.06
C ARG A 70 -4.98 -7.33 1.92
N ALA A 71 -6.12 -6.61 1.97
CA ALA A 71 -6.19 -5.24 1.47
C ALA A 71 -6.00 -4.17 2.55
N VAL A 72 -6.47 -4.42 3.77
CA VAL A 72 -6.48 -3.42 4.84
C VAL A 72 -5.25 -3.59 5.73
N PRO A 73 -4.44 -2.54 5.94
CA PRO A 73 -3.32 -2.59 6.87
C PRO A 73 -3.81 -2.67 8.31
N HIS A 74 -3.06 -3.37 9.18
CA HIS A 74 -3.37 -3.42 10.59
C HIS A 74 -2.97 -2.13 11.29
N ILE A 75 -3.81 -1.63 12.21
CA ILE A 75 -3.59 -0.34 12.87
C ILE A 75 -2.35 -0.32 13.76
N ASN A 76 -1.96 -1.45 14.35
CA ASN A 76 -0.85 -1.50 15.28
C ASN A 76 0.51 -1.37 14.58
N ASP A 77 0.64 -1.85 13.35
CA ASP A 77 1.91 -1.87 12.62
C ASP A 77 1.88 -1.18 11.25
N GLY A 78 0.69 -0.88 10.75
CA GLY A 78 0.53 -0.24 9.45
C GLY A 78 0.79 -1.15 8.25
N PHE A 79 0.96 -2.46 8.46
CA PHE A 79 1.27 -3.40 7.40
C PHE A 79 0.08 -4.23 6.95
N LYS A 80 0.06 -4.49 5.65
CA LYS A 80 -0.73 -5.59 5.09
C LYS A 80 -0.04 -6.93 5.44
N PRO A 81 -0.76 -8.05 5.48
CA PRO A 81 -0.16 -9.34 5.82
C PRO A 81 1.08 -9.70 4.98
N VAL A 82 1.05 -9.48 3.67
CA VAL A 82 2.21 -9.74 2.79
C VAL A 82 3.42 -8.89 3.19
N GLN A 83 3.23 -7.62 3.52
CA GLN A 83 4.31 -6.72 3.93
C GLN A 83 4.94 -7.16 5.24
N ARG A 84 4.11 -7.54 6.22
CA ARG A 84 4.57 -8.06 7.51
C ARG A 84 5.38 -9.33 7.35
N ARG A 85 4.94 -10.25 6.48
CA ARG A 85 5.63 -11.51 6.17
C ARG A 85 6.98 -11.28 5.47
N ILE A 86 7.07 -10.29 4.57
CA ILE A 86 8.34 -9.88 3.94
C ILE A 86 9.33 -9.37 4.99
N LEU A 87 8.89 -8.48 5.88
CA LEU A 87 9.74 -7.93 6.93
C LEU A 87 10.17 -9.01 7.93
N HIS A 88 9.27 -9.93 8.26
CA HIS A 88 9.61 -11.10 9.08
C HIS A 88 10.65 -11.98 8.41
N SER A 89 10.50 -12.29 7.12
CA SER A 89 11.49 -13.05 6.35
C SER A 89 12.84 -12.36 6.27
N LEU A 90 12.86 -11.04 6.06
CA LEU A 90 14.09 -10.26 6.11
C LEU A 90 14.75 -10.34 7.49
N LYS A 91 13.96 -10.33 8.58
CA LYS A 91 14.47 -10.45 9.93
C LYS A 91 15.07 -11.83 10.23
N GLU A 92 14.48 -12.90 9.73
CA GLU A 92 15.04 -14.25 9.82
C GLU A 92 16.38 -14.40 9.10
N MET A 93 16.53 -13.67 7.98
CA MET A 93 17.72 -13.72 7.12
C MET A 93 18.76 -12.64 7.49
N ASP A 94 18.50 -11.83 8.53
CA ASP A 94 19.30 -10.64 8.86
C ASP A 94 20.65 -11.04 9.47
N ASP A 95 21.67 -11.03 8.64
CA ASP A 95 23.09 -11.16 9.02
C ASP A 95 23.89 -9.85 8.78
N GLY A 96 23.17 -8.74 8.54
CA GLY A 96 23.72 -7.42 8.25
C GLY A 96 24.13 -7.20 6.79
N ARG A 97 24.13 -8.24 5.96
CA ARG A 97 24.46 -8.16 4.53
C ARG A 97 23.20 -7.98 3.67
N PHE A 98 23.41 -7.53 2.43
CA PHE A 98 22.36 -7.50 1.45
C PHE A 98 21.99 -8.91 0.98
N ASN A 99 20.70 -9.17 0.86
CA ASN A 99 20.15 -10.41 0.35
C ASN A 99 19.46 -10.16 -1.00
N LYS A 100 19.61 -11.10 -1.95
CA LYS A 100 18.86 -11.05 -3.20
C LYS A 100 17.35 -11.03 -2.91
N ALA A 101 16.63 -10.13 -3.57
CA ALA A 101 15.17 -10.07 -3.42
C ALA A 101 14.51 -11.43 -3.72
N ALA A 102 15.02 -12.17 -4.71
CA ALA A 102 14.55 -13.51 -5.02
C ALA A 102 14.63 -14.49 -3.83
N ASN A 103 15.68 -14.40 -3.01
CA ASN A 103 15.84 -15.25 -1.83
C ASN A 103 14.83 -14.86 -0.74
N VAL A 104 14.62 -13.56 -0.53
CA VAL A 104 13.64 -13.04 0.44
C VAL A 104 12.22 -13.44 0.01
N ILE A 105 11.88 -13.32 -1.27
CA ILE A 105 10.60 -13.76 -1.83
C ILE A 105 10.40 -15.25 -1.56
N GLY A 106 11.40 -16.08 -1.88
CA GLY A 106 11.36 -17.54 -1.63
C GLY A 106 11.17 -17.87 -0.16
N ASN A 107 11.86 -17.16 0.75
CA ASN A 107 11.67 -17.35 2.19
C ASN A 107 10.26 -16.91 2.65
N THR A 108 9.72 -15.84 2.07
CA THR A 108 8.37 -15.33 2.41
C THR A 108 7.26 -16.32 2.02
N MET A 109 7.46 -17.15 1.00
CA MET A 109 6.49 -18.16 0.58
C MET A 109 6.19 -19.22 1.64
N LYS A 110 7.03 -19.37 2.68
CA LYS A 110 6.73 -20.20 3.86
C LYS A 110 5.51 -19.69 4.65
N TYR A 111 5.21 -18.42 4.54
CA TYR A 111 4.19 -17.71 5.29
C TYR A 111 3.03 -17.22 4.41
N HIS A 112 3.31 -16.95 3.12
CA HIS A 112 2.34 -16.33 2.22
C HIS A 112 1.94 -17.30 1.10
N PRO A 113 0.70 -17.87 1.13
CA PRO A 113 0.25 -18.91 0.20
C PRO A 113 -0.19 -18.34 -1.16
N HIS A 114 0.54 -17.36 -1.69
CA HIS A 114 0.25 -16.71 -2.98
C HIS A 114 1.51 -16.66 -3.84
N GLY A 115 1.33 -16.32 -5.13
CA GLY A 115 2.42 -16.31 -6.09
C GLY A 115 3.57 -15.36 -5.75
N ASP A 116 4.77 -15.74 -6.13
CA ASP A 116 6.03 -15.02 -5.92
C ASP A 116 6.02 -13.59 -6.50
N ALA A 117 5.34 -13.39 -7.64
CA ALA A 117 5.18 -12.09 -8.25
C ALA A 117 4.52 -11.07 -7.29
N SER A 118 3.44 -11.46 -6.60
CA SER A 118 2.74 -10.58 -5.66
C SER A 118 3.60 -10.21 -4.45
N ILE A 119 4.46 -11.13 -3.99
CA ILE A 119 5.44 -10.88 -2.92
C ILE A 119 6.52 -9.92 -3.43
N GLY A 120 7.01 -10.14 -4.64
CA GLY A 120 8.00 -9.28 -5.29
C GLY A 120 7.52 -7.84 -5.43
N ASP A 121 6.31 -7.63 -5.95
CA ASP A 121 5.70 -6.32 -6.10
C ASP A 121 5.53 -5.62 -4.75
N ALA A 122 5.08 -6.35 -3.72
CA ALA A 122 4.94 -5.80 -2.37
C ALA A 122 6.31 -5.43 -1.76
N MET A 123 7.36 -6.24 -1.99
CA MET A 123 8.72 -5.96 -1.53
C MET A 123 9.28 -4.70 -2.19
N VAL A 124 9.09 -4.54 -3.51
CA VAL A 124 9.49 -3.34 -4.25
C VAL A 124 8.78 -2.11 -3.70
N GLN A 125 7.47 -2.17 -3.47
CA GLN A 125 6.72 -1.06 -2.89
C GLN A 125 7.20 -0.65 -1.49
N ILE A 126 7.65 -1.59 -0.65
CA ILE A 126 8.24 -1.27 0.65
C ILE A 126 9.60 -0.60 0.44
N GLY A 127 10.44 -1.14 -0.44
CA GLY A 127 11.76 -0.62 -0.73
C GLY A 127 11.75 0.81 -1.29
N GLN A 128 10.84 1.10 -2.22
CA GLN A 128 10.68 2.43 -2.82
C GLN A 128 10.30 3.54 -1.84
N LYS A 129 9.90 3.19 -0.61
CA LYS A 129 9.62 4.17 0.45
C LYS A 129 10.84 4.57 1.28
N ASP A 130 12.01 3.99 1.01
CA ASP A 130 13.32 4.30 1.61
C ASP A 130 13.36 4.39 3.14
N LEU A 131 12.50 3.63 3.82
CA LEU A 131 12.39 3.70 5.28
C LEU A 131 12.77 2.38 5.97
N LEU A 132 12.24 1.26 5.49
CA LEU A 132 12.34 -0.03 6.17
C LEU A 132 13.37 -0.97 5.56
N ILE A 133 13.66 -0.81 4.28
CA ILE A 133 14.59 -1.64 3.52
C ILE A 133 15.66 -0.74 2.90
N ASP A 134 16.93 -1.02 3.21
CA ASP A 134 18.05 -0.48 2.44
C ASP A 134 18.08 -1.22 1.09
N CYS A 135 18.02 -0.49 0.00
CA CYS A 135 17.91 -1.02 -1.35
C CYS A 135 19.24 -0.94 -2.10
N GLN A 136 19.58 -1.99 -2.87
CA GLN A 136 20.72 -2.02 -3.77
C GLN A 136 20.30 -2.53 -5.14
N GLY A 137 20.71 -1.86 -6.21
CA GLY A 137 20.29 -2.12 -7.57
C GLY A 137 19.11 -1.24 -8.01
N ASN A 138 18.48 -1.57 -9.13
CA ASN A 138 17.36 -0.80 -9.67
C ASN A 138 16.02 -1.32 -9.10
N TRP A 139 15.48 -0.59 -8.14
CA TRP A 139 14.18 -0.87 -7.53
C TRP A 139 13.02 -0.15 -8.22
N GLY A 140 13.26 0.44 -9.40
CA GLY A 140 12.30 1.29 -10.10
C GLY A 140 12.21 2.68 -9.48
N ASP A 141 11.40 3.53 -10.09
CA ASP A 141 11.19 4.90 -9.62
C ASP A 141 9.69 5.24 -9.67
N PRO A 142 9.05 5.52 -8.53
CA PRO A 142 7.63 5.88 -8.49
C PRO A 142 7.35 7.27 -9.11
N ILE A 143 8.36 8.12 -9.29
CA ILE A 143 8.22 9.44 -9.89
C ILE A 143 8.20 9.33 -11.42
N THR A 144 9.15 8.61 -12.02
CA THR A 144 9.17 8.40 -13.47
C THR A 144 8.21 7.30 -13.92
N GLY A 145 7.88 6.38 -13.04
CA GLY A 145 7.08 5.19 -13.33
C GLY A 145 7.91 4.02 -13.86
N ASP A 146 9.23 4.11 -13.77
CA ASP A 146 10.11 3.03 -14.19
C ASP A 146 9.94 1.78 -13.33
N SER A 147 9.90 0.63 -13.96
CA SER A 147 9.75 -0.64 -13.28
C SER A 147 11.06 -1.10 -12.62
N ALA A 148 10.93 -1.79 -11.51
CA ALA A 148 12.07 -2.44 -10.87
C ALA A 148 12.68 -3.53 -11.76
N ALA A 149 13.97 -3.76 -11.61
CA ALA A 149 14.64 -4.90 -12.23
C ALA A 149 14.13 -6.22 -11.62
N ALA A 150 14.35 -7.33 -12.34
CA ALA A 150 13.93 -8.64 -11.85
C ALA A 150 14.55 -8.96 -10.47
N PRO A 151 13.83 -9.69 -9.58
CA PRO A 151 14.26 -9.95 -8.20
C PRO A 151 15.65 -10.59 -8.03
N ARG A 152 16.16 -11.25 -9.07
CA ARG A 152 17.51 -11.84 -9.07
C ARG A 152 18.64 -10.80 -9.18
N TYR A 153 18.32 -9.57 -9.58
CA TYR A 153 19.32 -8.51 -9.80
C TYR A 153 19.34 -7.46 -8.68
N ILE A 154 18.24 -7.32 -7.94
CA ILE A 154 18.13 -6.36 -6.85
C ILE A 154 18.36 -7.04 -5.50
N GLU A 155 18.87 -6.27 -4.55
CA GLU A 155 19.19 -6.74 -3.21
C GLU A 155 18.62 -5.78 -2.16
N GLY A 156 18.20 -6.33 -1.03
CA GLY A 156 17.69 -5.57 0.09
C GLY A 156 18.11 -6.15 1.43
N ARG A 157 18.14 -5.30 2.44
CA ARG A 157 18.28 -5.68 3.85
C ARG A 157 17.43 -4.76 4.72
N LEU A 158 17.18 -5.16 5.95
CA LEU A 158 16.51 -4.29 6.91
C LEU A 158 17.36 -3.06 7.20
N SER A 159 16.74 -1.88 7.19
CA SER A 159 17.38 -0.64 7.63
C SER A 159 17.65 -0.70 9.13
N LYS A 160 18.57 0.15 9.62
CA LYS A 160 18.79 0.31 11.06
C LYS A 160 17.51 0.76 11.77
N PHE A 161 16.80 1.68 11.15
CA PHE A 161 15.50 2.15 11.65
C PHE A 161 14.48 1.01 11.79
N ALA A 162 14.34 0.16 10.77
CA ALA A 162 13.43 -0.99 10.83
C ALA A 162 13.79 -1.93 11.97
N ASN A 163 15.07 -2.23 12.17
CA ASN A 163 15.52 -3.11 13.24
C ASN A 163 15.19 -2.57 14.63
N GLU A 164 15.30 -1.27 14.86
CA GLU A 164 15.01 -0.64 16.15
C GLU A 164 13.52 -0.41 16.41
N VAL A 165 12.76 -0.10 15.36
CA VAL A 165 11.38 0.38 15.51
C VAL A 165 10.34 -0.70 15.29
N VAL A 166 10.61 -1.66 14.40
CA VAL A 166 9.60 -2.63 13.95
C VAL A 166 9.58 -3.88 14.81
N PHE A 167 10.73 -4.33 15.28
CA PHE A 167 10.85 -5.63 15.94
C PHE A 167 11.05 -5.52 17.46
N ASN A 168 10.24 -6.26 18.20
CA ASN A 168 10.41 -6.47 19.62
C ASN A 168 9.90 -7.89 19.99
N PRO A 169 10.80 -8.87 20.17
CA PRO A 169 10.41 -10.25 20.44
C PRO A 169 9.55 -10.42 21.70
N ASP A 170 9.78 -9.59 22.72
CA ASP A 170 9.13 -9.72 24.03
C ASP A 170 7.64 -9.32 24.00
N THR A 171 7.23 -8.53 22.99
CA THR A 171 5.87 -8.02 22.86
C THR A 171 5.18 -8.46 21.56
N THR A 172 5.80 -9.38 20.81
CA THR A 172 5.23 -9.92 19.57
C THR A 172 4.37 -11.13 19.87
N ASP A 173 3.12 -11.08 19.42
CA ASP A 173 2.22 -12.24 19.43
C ASP A 173 2.43 -13.06 18.16
N TRP A 174 2.52 -14.38 18.32
CA TRP A 174 2.85 -15.33 17.27
C TRP A 174 1.69 -16.26 16.94
N GLN A 175 1.54 -16.60 15.68
CA GLN A 175 0.61 -17.64 15.19
C GLN A 175 1.36 -18.63 14.30
N LEU A 176 0.71 -19.77 13.99
CA LEU A 176 1.23 -20.71 13.00
C LEU A 176 1.00 -20.15 11.60
N SER A 177 1.94 -20.45 10.70
CA SER A 177 1.78 -20.21 9.26
C SER A 177 0.63 -21.07 8.69
N TYR A 178 0.18 -20.74 7.48
CA TYR A 178 -0.94 -21.45 6.83
C TYR A 178 -0.76 -22.97 6.72
N ASP A 179 0.49 -23.45 6.69
CA ASP A 179 0.83 -24.87 6.61
C ASP A 179 1.17 -25.48 7.99
N GLY A 180 1.04 -24.71 9.08
CA GLY A 180 1.31 -25.13 10.44
C GLY A 180 2.77 -25.42 10.79
N ARG A 181 3.72 -25.23 9.87
CA ARG A 181 5.13 -25.62 10.05
C ARG A 181 5.99 -24.53 10.67
N ASN A 182 5.64 -23.28 10.47
CA ASN A 182 6.42 -22.13 10.90
C ASN A 182 5.58 -21.22 11.80
N LYS A 183 6.23 -20.28 12.48
CA LYS A 183 5.56 -19.24 13.25
C LYS A 183 5.72 -17.90 12.55
N GLU A 184 4.64 -17.16 12.45
CA GLU A 184 4.64 -15.79 11.92
C GLU A 184 4.05 -14.82 12.94
N PRO A 185 4.45 -13.53 12.95
CA PRO A 185 3.87 -12.54 13.85
C PRO A 185 2.44 -12.19 13.42
N ILE A 186 1.52 -12.15 14.38
CA ILE A 186 0.15 -11.66 14.14
C ILE A 186 0.20 -10.19 13.76
N THR A 187 0.92 -9.38 14.56
CA THR A 187 1.25 -7.98 14.29
C THR A 187 2.66 -7.70 14.80
N LEU A 188 3.31 -6.70 14.24
CA LEU A 188 4.61 -6.24 14.72
C LEU A 188 4.43 -5.09 15.72
N PRO A 189 5.17 -5.07 16.85
CA PRO A 189 5.03 -4.07 17.90
C PRO A 189 5.76 -2.78 17.55
N VAL A 190 5.31 -2.09 16.52
CA VAL A 190 5.99 -0.90 15.98
C VAL A 190 5.95 0.26 16.97
N LYS A 191 7.10 0.89 17.20
CA LYS A 191 7.28 2.00 18.15
C LYS A 191 7.05 3.39 17.53
N PHE A 192 6.70 3.46 16.27
CA PHE A 192 6.51 4.69 15.49
C PHE A 192 5.24 4.58 14.65
N PRO A 193 4.47 5.65 14.39
CA PRO A 193 3.23 5.59 13.61
C PRO A 193 3.47 5.37 12.11
N LEU A 194 4.01 4.21 11.74
CA LEU A 194 4.38 3.85 10.36
C LEU A 194 3.22 3.92 9.39
N LEU A 195 2.00 3.62 9.84
CA LEU A 195 0.81 3.72 8.99
C LEU A 195 0.62 5.13 8.44
N LEU A 196 0.86 6.15 9.25
CA LEU A 196 0.76 7.55 8.83
C LEU A 196 2.00 7.98 8.03
N ALA A 197 3.20 7.54 8.43
CA ALA A 197 4.42 7.91 7.74
C ALA A 197 4.45 7.39 6.28
N GLN A 198 4.09 6.14 6.09
CA GLN A 198 4.15 5.50 4.77
C GLN A 198 2.87 5.67 3.96
N GLY A 199 1.75 5.99 4.62
CA GLY A 199 0.46 5.87 4.00
C GLY A 199 0.11 4.43 3.61
N ALA A 200 -1.14 4.20 3.27
CA ALA A 200 -1.59 2.90 2.77
C ALA A 200 -2.80 3.06 1.86
N GLU A 201 -2.83 2.30 0.80
CA GLU A 201 -3.98 2.19 -0.09
C GLU A 201 -4.33 0.73 -0.31
N GLY A 202 -5.61 0.39 -0.23
CA GLY A 202 -6.10 -0.97 -0.46
C GLY A 202 -7.54 -0.98 -0.87
N ILE A 203 -7.86 -1.79 -1.88
CA ILE A 203 -9.21 -1.99 -2.38
C ILE A 203 -9.63 -3.40 -1.99
N ALA A 204 -10.70 -3.51 -1.24
CA ALA A 204 -11.31 -4.77 -0.82
C ALA A 204 -12.73 -4.90 -1.39
N VAL A 205 -13.42 -5.95 -1.01
CA VAL A 205 -14.83 -6.14 -1.41
C VAL A 205 -15.73 -5.25 -0.54
N GLY A 206 -16.39 -4.28 -1.16
CA GLY A 206 -17.29 -3.34 -0.46
C GLY A 206 -16.62 -2.26 0.39
N LEU A 207 -15.32 -2.37 0.62
CA LEU A 207 -14.53 -1.42 1.41
C LEU A 207 -13.25 -1.02 0.68
N ALA A 208 -12.78 0.19 0.92
CA ALA A 208 -11.48 0.66 0.49
C ALA A 208 -10.84 1.46 1.63
N THR A 209 -9.53 1.37 1.75
CA THR A 209 -8.72 2.21 2.63
C THR A 209 -7.81 3.09 1.80
N LYS A 210 -7.70 4.35 2.19
CA LYS A 210 -6.74 5.30 1.61
C LYS A 210 -6.25 6.23 2.69
N ILE A 211 -5.02 5.99 3.14
CA ILE A 211 -4.32 6.77 4.15
C ILE A 211 -3.15 7.43 3.46
N MET A 212 -3.11 8.76 3.49
CA MET A 212 -2.05 9.53 2.85
C MET A 212 -0.78 9.48 3.72
N PRO A 213 0.42 9.58 3.12
CA PRO A 213 1.66 9.72 3.86
C PRO A 213 1.71 11.07 4.58
N HIS A 214 2.54 11.16 5.63
CA HIS A 214 2.75 12.36 6.44
C HIS A 214 4.24 12.55 6.70
N ASN A 215 4.62 13.78 7.01
CA ASN A 215 6.00 14.14 7.31
C ASN A 215 6.50 13.40 8.56
N PHE A 216 7.69 12.82 8.45
CA PHE A 216 8.29 12.00 9.50
C PHE A 216 8.57 12.80 10.79
N ILE A 217 9.07 14.03 10.66
CA ILE A 217 9.39 14.90 11.81
C ILE A 217 8.10 15.37 12.49
N GLU A 218 7.11 15.79 11.70
CA GLU A 218 5.80 16.20 12.24
C GLU A 218 5.10 15.04 12.98
N LEU A 219 5.29 13.81 12.54
CA LEU A 219 4.76 12.63 13.24
C LEU A 219 5.45 12.41 14.60
N ILE A 220 6.76 12.68 14.71
CA ILE A 220 7.47 12.63 16.00
C ILE A 220 6.94 13.71 16.93
N ASP A 221 6.85 14.95 16.45
CA ASP A 221 6.35 16.08 17.24
C ASP A 221 4.89 15.87 17.66
N GLY A 222 4.06 15.36 16.74
CA GLY A 222 2.68 14.99 17.02
C GLY A 222 2.56 13.87 18.06
N SER A 223 3.46 12.88 18.00
CA SER A 223 3.50 11.81 19.02
C SER A 223 3.86 12.36 20.40
N ILE A 224 4.80 13.31 20.47
CA ILE A 224 5.16 14.01 21.71
C ILE A 224 3.97 14.82 22.26
N GLN A 225 3.22 15.53 21.39
CA GLN A 225 2.01 16.27 21.77
C GLN A 225 0.95 15.34 22.36
N VAL A 226 0.68 14.20 21.70
CA VAL A 226 -0.27 13.20 22.21
C VAL A 226 0.13 12.68 23.59
N LEU A 227 1.42 12.41 23.81
CA LEU A 227 1.91 11.98 25.13
C LEU A 227 1.76 13.05 26.21
N LYS A 228 1.75 14.34 25.84
CA LYS A 228 1.46 15.47 26.74
C LYS A 228 -0.04 15.69 26.94
N GLY A 229 -0.92 14.94 26.26
CA GLY A 229 -2.37 15.10 26.30
C GLY A 229 -2.91 16.19 25.36
N GLU A 230 -2.08 16.68 24.45
CA GLU A 230 -2.45 17.66 23.44
C GLU A 230 -2.96 16.97 22.17
N ARG A 231 -3.73 17.67 21.36
CA ARG A 231 -4.20 17.17 20.06
C ARG A 231 -3.34 17.76 18.95
N PRO A 232 -2.55 16.95 18.24
CA PRO A 232 -1.72 17.43 17.13
C PRO A 232 -2.57 17.80 15.92
N ALA A 233 -2.18 18.84 15.20
CA ALA A 233 -2.71 19.18 13.87
C ALA A 233 -1.70 18.73 12.83
N ILE A 234 -1.91 17.54 12.25
CA ILE A 234 -1.01 16.94 11.27
C ILE A 234 -1.75 16.83 9.93
N TYR A 235 -1.08 17.21 8.86
CA TYR A 235 -1.61 17.14 7.51
C TYR A 235 -0.80 16.19 6.65
N PRO A 236 -1.40 15.59 5.62
CA PRO A 236 -0.66 14.79 4.65
C PRO A 236 0.45 15.57 3.98
N ASP A 237 1.60 14.93 3.84
CA ASP A 237 2.77 15.41 3.14
C ASP A 237 3.24 14.35 2.15
N PHE A 238 3.76 14.78 1.00
CA PHE A 238 4.01 13.89 -0.13
C PHE A 238 5.48 13.92 -0.54
N PRO A 239 6.13 12.74 -0.72
CA PRO A 239 7.53 12.67 -1.13
C PRO A 239 7.79 13.26 -2.51
N THR A 240 6.75 13.36 -3.36
CA THR A 240 6.85 13.97 -4.69
C THR A 240 6.76 15.50 -4.67
N GLY A 241 6.55 16.10 -3.49
CA GLY A 241 6.34 17.55 -3.34
C GLY A 241 4.95 17.99 -3.82
N GLY A 242 4.91 19.19 -4.38
CA GLY A 242 3.69 19.83 -4.84
C GLY A 242 3.02 20.71 -3.78
N MET A 243 1.98 21.44 -4.19
CA MET A 243 1.17 22.27 -3.29
C MET A 243 -0.12 21.57 -2.93
N ALA A 244 -0.35 21.36 -1.63
CA ALA A 244 -1.54 20.69 -1.12
C ALA A 244 -2.56 21.70 -0.54
N ASP A 245 -3.78 21.68 -1.06
CA ASP A 245 -4.94 22.34 -0.45
C ASP A 245 -5.63 21.35 0.50
N VAL A 246 -5.45 21.57 1.78
CA VAL A 246 -5.98 20.73 2.88
C VAL A 246 -7.24 21.28 3.53
N THR A 247 -7.83 22.39 3.03
CA THR A 247 -8.99 23.06 3.63
C THR A 247 -10.19 22.14 3.80
N ALA A 248 -10.36 21.17 2.91
CA ALA A 248 -11.45 20.19 2.96
C ALA A 248 -10.98 18.79 3.44
N TYR A 249 -9.83 18.68 4.10
CA TYR A 249 -9.25 17.40 4.51
C TYR A 249 -10.11 16.66 5.54
N ASN A 250 -10.78 17.39 6.43
CA ASN A 250 -11.67 16.84 7.45
C ASN A 250 -11.02 15.72 8.29
N GLU A 251 -9.73 15.88 8.65
CA GLU A 251 -8.97 14.92 9.47
C GLU A 251 -8.97 13.48 8.89
N GLY A 252 -9.03 13.33 7.59
CA GLY A 252 -9.08 12.03 6.91
C GLY A 252 -10.41 11.29 7.04
N GLN A 253 -11.45 11.91 7.57
CA GLN A 253 -12.77 11.31 7.69
C GLN A 253 -13.46 11.21 6.33
N ARG A 254 -14.51 10.38 6.28
CA ARG A 254 -15.30 10.18 5.07
C ARG A 254 -15.82 11.51 4.50
N GLY A 255 -15.57 11.71 3.20
CA GLY A 255 -15.95 12.94 2.50
C GLY A 255 -14.84 14.00 2.50
N GLY A 256 -13.76 13.83 3.27
CA GLY A 256 -12.58 14.69 3.19
C GLY A 256 -11.93 14.66 1.81
N LYS A 257 -11.33 15.77 1.41
CA LYS A 257 -10.67 15.93 0.10
C LYS A 257 -9.37 16.71 0.27
N ILE A 258 -8.34 16.27 -0.45
CA ILE A 258 -7.10 17.01 -0.63
C ILE A 258 -6.91 17.25 -2.12
N ARG A 259 -6.46 18.43 -2.49
CA ARG A 259 -6.04 18.74 -3.84
C ARG A 259 -4.55 18.97 -3.84
N VAL A 260 -3.82 18.15 -4.57
CA VAL A 260 -2.37 18.32 -4.75
C VAL A 260 -2.14 18.84 -6.16
N ARG A 261 -1.32 19.86 -6.29
CA ARG A 261 -0.96 20.51 -7.55
C ARG A 261 0.53 20.45 -7.76
N ALA A 262 0.93 20.35 -9.03
CA ALA A 262 2.32 20.49 -9.44
C ALA A 262 2.86 21.88 -9.08
N LYS A 263 4.14 21.94 -8.82
CA LYS A 263 4.86 23.22 -8.74
C LYS A 263 5.40 23.58 -10.11
N ILE A 264 4.94 24.73 -10.62
CA ILE A 264 5.29 25.24 -11.96
C ILE A 264 5.99 26.57 -11.77
N GLU A 265 7.19 26.70 -12.33
CA GLU A 265 8.01 27.90 -12.25
C GLU A 265 8.23 28.48 -13.67
N GLU A 266 8.19 29.80 -13.79
CA GLU A 266 8.61 30.48 -15.00
C GLU A 266 10.16 30.53 -15.03
N ARG A 267 10.77 29.86 -16.01
CA ARG A 267 12.22 29.95 -16.25
C ARG A 267 12.58 31.18 -17.12
N ASP A 268 11.74 31.41 -18.11
CA ASP A 268 11.83 32.58 -18.98
C ASP A 268 10.46 32.87 -19.63
N LYS A 269 10.35 33.99 -20.37
CA LYS A 269 9.08 34.42 -21.02
C LYS A 269 8.46 33.40 -21.98
N LYS A 270 9.14 32.30 -22.26
CA LYS A 270 8.67 31.28 -23.23
C LYS A 270 8.77 29.86 -22.70
N THR A 271 9.29 29.68 -21.50
CA THR A 271 9.55 28.34 -20.95
C THR A 271 9.11 28.27 -19.51
N LEU A 272 8.27 27.29 -19.23
CA LEU A 272 7.88 26.90 -17.89
C LEU A 272 8.64 25.61 -17.49
N ALA A 273 8.96 25.47 -16.21
CA ALA A 273 9.50 24.27 -15.64
C ALA A 273 8.53 23.71 -14.60
N ILE A 274 8.20 22.44 -14.70
CA ILE A 274 7.50 21.70 -13.64
C ILE A 274 8.58 21.03 -12.81
N THR A 275 8.67 21.41 -11.54
CA THR A 275 9.72 20.96 -10.62
C THR A 275 9.23 19.97 -9.57
N GLU A 276 7.92 19.90 -9.35
CA GLU A 276 7.29 18.94 -8.44
C GLU A 276 5.98 18.46 -9.06
N ILE A 277 5.67 17.17 -8.89
CA ILE A 277 4.47 16.54 -9.47
C ILE A 277 3.47 16.13 -8.39
N PRO A 278 2.16 16.06 -8.71
CA PRO A 278 1.15 15.60 -7.78
C PRO A 278 1.39 14.14 -7.37
N PHE A 279 1.14 13.84 -6.11
CA PHE A 279 1.26 12.49 -5.57
C PHE A 279 0.38 11.48 -6.34
N GLY A 280 0.99 10.36 -6.70
CA GLY A 280 0.34 9.30 -7.48
C GLY A 280 0.29 9.54 -8.98
N THR A 281 1.03 10.55 -9.47
CA THR A 281 1.20 10.84 -10.90
C THR A 281 2.66 10.60 -11.27
N THR A 282 2.92 10.07 -12.47
CA THR A 282 4.30 9.93 -12.99
C THR A 282 4.59 11.05 -14.00
N THR A 283 5.89 11.35 -14.21
CA THR A 283 6.32 12.33 -15.21
C THR A 283 5.78 12.02 -16.59
N GLY A 284 5.83 10.74 -17.01
CA GLY A 284 5.29 10.28 -18.28
C GLY A 284 3.78 10.52 -18.41
N SER A 285 2.99 10.13 -17.42
CA SER A 285 1.52 10.32 -17.44
C SER A 285 1.13 11.80 -17.44
N LEU A 286 1.94 12.65 -16.77
CA LEU A 286 1.77 14.08 -16.76
C LEU A 286 2.02 14.68 -18.13
N ILE A 287 3.14 14.33 -18.77
CA ILE A 287 3.47 14.76 -20.13
C ILE A 287 2.41 14.36 -21.12
N ASP A 288 1.93 13.11 -21.08
CA ASP A 288 0.85 12.62 -21.96
C ASP A 288 -0.42 13.45 -21.78
N SER A 289 -0.75 13.81 -20.54
CA SER A 289 -1.92 14.63 -20.26
C SER A 289 -1.78 16.05 -20.82
N ILE A 290 -0.59 16.66 -20.73
CA ILE A 290 -0.28 17.98 -21.29
C ILE A 290 -0.34 17.95 -22.83
N VAL A 291 0.24 16.92 -23.46
CA VAL A 291 0.19 16.71 -24.91
C VAL A 291 -1.25 16.59 -25.40
N SER A 292 -2.04 15.76 -24.73
CA SER A 292 -3.48 15.59 -25.05
C SER A 292 -4.27 16.92 -24.94
N ALA A 293 -3.89 17.80 -23.99
CA ALA A 293 -4.50 19.12 -23.88
C ALA A 293 -4.12 20.05 -25.03
N ASN A 294 -2.88 20.02 -25.44
CA ASN A 294 -2.40 20.79 -26.56
C ASN A 294 -3.11 20.36 -27.87
N GLU A 295 -3.24 19.06 -28.10
CA GLU A 295 -3.97 18.50 -29.24
C GLU A 295 -5.46 18.91 -29.26
N LYS A 296 -6.09 18.94 -28.09
CA LYS A 296 -7.48 19.42 -27.92
C LYS A 296 -7.61 20.96 -28.00
N GLY A 297 -6.51 21.67 -28.21
CA GLY A 297 -6.50 23.13 -28.33
C GLY A 297 -6.80 23.89 -27.04
N LYS A 298 -6.72 23.24 -25.87
CA LYS A 298 -6.96 23.88 -24.57
C LYS A 298 -5.79 24.72 -24.11
N ILE A 299 -4.57 24.33 -24.49
CA ILE A 299 -3.33 25.06 -24.27
C ILE A 299 -2.56 25.12 -25.59
N LYS A 300 -1.57 26.01 -25.68
CA LYS A 300 -0.73 26.14 -26.88
C LYS A 300 0.74 26.06 -26.50
N ILE A 301 1.30 24.88 -26.64
CA ILE A 301 2.71 24.62 -26.38
C ILE A 301 3.42 24.24 -27.69
N LYS A 302 4.70 24.57 -27.76
CA LYS A 302 5.56 24.26 -28.92
C LYS A 302 6.25 22.91 -28.76
N LYS A 303 6.77 22.61 -27.55
CA LYS A 303 7.58 21.43 -27.25
C LYS A 303 7.51 21.16 -25.76
N ILE A 304 7.65 19.89 -25.37
CA ILE A 304 7.91 19.44 -24.01
C ILE A 304 9.20 18.64 -24.01
N GLU A 305 10.03 18.81 -22.99
CA GLU A 305 11.25 18.07 -22.75
C GLU A 305 11.23 17.55 -21.32
N ASP A 306 11.51 16.27 -21.14
CA ASP A 306 11.69 15.66 -19.82
C ASP A 306 13.20 15.59 -19.53
N ASN A 307 13.64 16.38 -18.57
CA ASN A 307 15.01 16.41 -18.08
C ASN A 307 15.10 15.82 -16.66
N THR A 308 14.08 15.11 -16.23
CA THR A 308 14.02 14.51 -14.89
C THR A 308 15.20 13.56 -14.68
N ALA A 309 15.93 13.77 -13.58
CA ALA A 309 17.04 12.95 -13.13
C ALA A 309 16.88 12.70 -11.62
N GLU A 310 17.74 13.25 -10.77
CA GLU A 310 17.58 13.21 -9.31
C GLU A 310 16.38 14.04 -8.85
N PHE A 311 16.09 15.13 -9.57
CA PHE A 311 14.93 16.00 -9.33
C PHE A 311 14.06 16.05 -10.56
N VAL A 312 12.77 16.28 -10.35
CA VAL A 312 11.81 16.46 -11.44
C VAL A 312 12.13 17.76 -12.18
N GLU A 313 12.29 17.69 -13.49
CA GLU A 313 12.43 18.85 -14.36
C GLU A 313 11.77 18.60 -15.72
N ILE A 314 10.52 19.01 -15.87
CA ILE A 314 9.79 18.94 -17.15
C ILE A 314 9.70 20.36 -17.72
N MET A 315 10.37 20.58 -18.86
CA MET A 315 10.39 21.87 -19.55
C MET A 315 9.25 21.96 -20.56
N VAL A 316 8.40 22.97 -20.41
CA VAL A 316 7.27 23.25 -21.31
C VAL A 316 7.54 24.54 -22.09
N HIS A 317 7.84 24.41 -23.37
CA HIS A 317 8.10 25.54 -24.26
C HIS A 317 6.79 26.05 -24.86
N LEU A 318 6.51 27.33 -24.62
CA LEU A 318 5.28 27.99 -25.07
C LEU A 318 5.34 28.37 -26.55
N ALA A 319 4.18 28.39 -27.19
CA ALA A 319 4.07 28.94 -28.54
C ALA A 319 4.25 30.46 -28.52
N PRO A 320 4.74 31.08 -29.63
CA PRO A 320 4.91 32.53 -29.70
C PRO A 320 3.61 33.29 -29.38
N GLY A 321 3.74 34.32 -28.53
CA GLY A 321 2.62 35.19 -28.16
C GLY A 321 1.71 34.65 -27.05
N ILE A 322 2.05 33.55 -26.44
CA ILE A 322 1.29 32.96 -25.29
C ILE A 322 1.93 33.48 -23.98
N SER A 323 1.07 33.90 -23.04
CA SER A 323 1.51 34.35 -21.70
C SER A 323 1.82 33.14 -20.83
N PRO A 324 2.95 33.13 -20.09
CA PRO A 324 3.26 32.12 -19.08
C PRO A 324 2.17 31.98 -18.02
N ASP A 325 1.73 33.07 -17.40
CA ASP A 325 0.74 33.07 -16.32
C ASP A 325 -0.58 32.40 -16.73
N VAL A 326 -1.11 32.79 -17.91
CA VAL A 326 -2.35 32.20 -18.45
C VAL A 326 -2.19 30.69 -18.72
N THR A 327 -0.98 30.28 -19.12
CA THR A 327 -0.72 28.86 -19.36
C THR A 327 -0.58 28.09 -18.04
N ILE A 328 0.04 28.65 -17.00
CA ILE A 328 0.11 28.05 -15.67
C ILE A 328 -1.30 27.83 -15.12
N ASP A 329 -2.14 28.88 -15.16
CA ASP A 329 -3.54 28.79 -14.71
C ASP A 329 -4.32 27.74 -15.49
N ALA A 330 -4.14 27.67 -16.79
CA ALA A 330 -4.78 26.66 -17.63
C ALA A 330 -4.29 25.25 -17.29
N LEU A 331 -3.00 25.05 -17.12
CA LEU A 331 -2.43 23.76 -16.69
C LEU A 331 -3.00 23.32 -15.34
N LEU A 332 -3.04 24.21 -14.34
CA LEU A 332 -3.57 23.93 -13.01
C LEU A 332 -5.10 23.69 -12.99
N CYS A 333 -5.83 24.23 -13.96
CA CYS A 333 -7.31 24.06 -14.04
C CYS A 333 -7.74 22.85 -14.88
N ILE A 334 -7.02 22.55 -15.96
CA ILE A 334 -7.44 21.51 -16.94
C ILE A 334 -7.13 20.10 -16.44
N TYR A 335 -6.05 19.96 -15.76
CA TYR A 335 -5.56 18.69 -15.28
C TYR A 335 -5.42 18.78 -13.78
N ARG A 336 -5.91 18.02 -13.00
CA ARG A 336 -5.59 17.93 -11.56
C ARG A 336 -4.08 18.00 -11.27
N LEU A 337 -3.41 18.91 -12.03
CA LEU A 337 -1.99 19.25 -11.90
C LEU A 337 -1.75 20.06 -10.67
#